data_f350eec6361df15253ddbcd96ac652d9
#
_entry.id   f350eec6361df15253ddbcd96ac652d9
#
_cell.length_a   1.000
_cell.length_b   1.000
_cell.length_c   1.000
_cell.angle_alpha   90.00
_cell.angle_beta   90.00
_cell.angle_gamma   90.00
#
_symmetry.space_group_name_H-M   'P 1'
#
loop_
_entity.id
_entity.type
_entity.pdbx_description
1 polymer ?
#
loop_
_entity_poly.entity_id
_entity_poly.type
_entity_poly.pdbx_seq_one_letter_code
_entity_poly.pdbx_strand_id
1 'polypeptide(L)'
;MPFAAADYRLTSFTEPEPGRTEPLTATAEFAYRLRDNDEYPAVLTRTLSFVRLGGGWLLSGDEPLGPAALWDLGVVRVARGAHSLLLGLDDQSGLAPTVALLDRAVPAVSEVWGSGWAGRLVAEIPGSEQQFARLLGVRAEDYQGIAAVTTAAAGAPHRTAADRVLLNPDAYAILSDLGRRVVTTHETTHVATRADTKPWTPLWLSEGVADYTGYRGTDRTPRQVAPELAKDVRAGRLPKALPADADFTAGSAGIAQAYELGWSACSLIAADHGESRLVAFYREVGARPPGADRDQWLDALLKAQLGLSLAAFVQHWTAWLRDTLG
;
A
#
# COMPACT_ATOMS: atom_id res chain seq x y z
N MET A 1 -6.58 -13.77 -17.73
CA MET A 1 -6.98 -12.67 -16.82
C MET A 1 -8.48 -12.70 -16.57
N PRO A 2 -8.95 -12.46 -15.34
CA PRO A 2 -10.37 -12.48 -15.00
C PRO A 2 -11.05 -11.12 -15.29
N PHE A 3 -10.96 -10.65 -16.51
CA PHE A 3 -11.56 -9.37 -16.90
C PHE A 3 -13.10 -9.45 -16.90
N ALA A 4 -13.74 -8.43 -16.34
CA ALA A 4 -15.16 -8.15 -16.53
C ALA A 4 -15.38 -7.24 -17.75
N ALA A 5 -14.41 -6.38 -18.04
CA ALA A 5 -14.38 -5.51 -19.22
C ALA A 5 -12.92 -5.22 -19.57
N ALA A 6 -12.64 -5.05 -20.84
CA ALA A 6 -11.35 -4.61 -21.37
C ALA A 6 -11.60 -3.87 -22.69
N ASP A 7 -11.01 -2.70 -22.84
CA ASP A 7 -11.19 -1.83 -24.00
C ASP A 7 -9.90 -1.06 -24.31
N TYR A 8 -9.62 -0.85 -25.59
CA TYR A 8 -8.54 -0.01 -26.09
C TYR A 8 -9.09 1.25 -26.73
N ARG A 9 -8.58 2.39 -26.32
CA ARG A 9 -8.87 3.68 -26.93
C ARG A 9 -7.59 4.33 -27.44
N LEU A 10 -7.47 4.49 -28.75
CA LEU A 10 -6.35 5.24 -29.34
C LEU A 10 -6.44 6.71 -28.91
N THR A 11 -5.35 7.25 -28.40
CA THR A 11 -5.25 8.65 -27.97
C THR A 11 -4.42 9.49 -28.93
N SER A 12 -3.43 8.90 -29.58
CA SER A 12 -2.66 9.54 -30.65
C SER A 12 -2.08 8.48 -31.58
N PHE A 13 -1.77 8.86 -32.79
CA PHE A 13 -0.97 8.05 -33.71
C PHE A 13 -0.07 8.94 -34.54
N THR A 14 1.06 8.40 -35.00
CA THR A 14 1.99 9.06 -35.89
C THR A 14 1.81 8.45 -37.28
N GLU A 15 1.33 9.23 -38.27
CA GLU A 15 1.26 8.77 -39.65
C GLU A 15 2.68 8.54 -40.18
N PRO A 16 2.96 7.39 -40.80
CA PRO A 16 4.24 7.17 -41.43
C PRO A 16 4.41 8.10 -42.65
N GLU A 17 5.60 8.67 -42.82
CA GLU A 17 5.90 9.44 -44.03
C GLU A 17 5.73 8.59 -45.27
N PRO A 18 5.20 9.16 -46.38
CA PRO A 18 5.04 8.43 -47.63
C PRO A 18 6.38 7.83 -48.09
N GLY A 19 6.38 6.51 -48.33
CA GLY A 19 7.57 5.79 -48.81
C GLY A 19 8.46 5.21 -47.71
N ARG A 20 8.20 5.44 -46.39
CA ARG A 20 8.90 4.73 -45.29
C ARG A 20 8.22 3.41 -44.98
N THR A 21 9.05 2.42 -44.63
CA THR A 21 8.64 1.07 -44.19
C THR A 21 8.59 0.95 -42.68
N GLU A 22 8.74 2.08 -41.97
CA GLU A 22 8.72 2.08 -40.50
C GLU A 22 7.33 1.71 -39.98
N PRO A 23 7.26 0.99 -38.86
CA PRO A 23 5.98 0.68 -38.22
C PRO A 23 5.21 1.95 -37.86
N LEU A 24 3.91 1.96 -38.09
CA LEU A 24 3.02 2.97 -37.53
C LEU A 24 2.98 2.76 -36.00
N THR A 25 3.22 3.81 -35.23
CA THR A 25 3.07 3.76 -33.78
C THR A 25 1.88 4.60 -33.34
N ALA A 26 1.19 4.11 -32.32
CA ALA A 26 0.07 4.80 -31.70
C ALA A 26 0.19 4.72 -30.17
N THR A 27 -0.28 5.76 -29.48
CA THR A 27 -0.53 5.69 -28.05
C THR A 27 -1.98 5.30 -27.83
N ALA A 28 -2.21 4.40 -26.88
CA ALA A 28 -3.54 3.96 -26.50
C ALA A 28 -3.70 3.92 -24.98
N GLU A 29 -4.91 4.13 -24.53
CA GLU A 29 -5.34 3.76 -23.18
C GLU A 29 -5.98 2.37 -23.24
N PHE A 30 -5.49 1.47 -22.40
CA PHE A 30 -6.10 0.19 -22.12
C PHE A 30 -6.84 0.26 -20.80
N ALA A 31 -8.17 0.31 -20.86
CA ALA A 31 -9.05 0.35 -19.70
C ALA A 31 -9.58 -1.06 -19.40
N TYR A 32 -9.41 -1.54 -18.18
CA TYR A 32 -9.90 -2.87 -17.78
C TYR A 32 -10.51 -2.87 -16.38
N ARG A 33 -11.35 -3.83 -16.10
CA ARG A 33 -11.88 -4.13 -14.77
C ARG A 33 -11.70 -5.61 -14.45
N LEU A 34 -11.20 -5.92 -13.26
CA LEU A 34 -11.19 -7.28 -12.73
C LEU A 34 -12.58 -7.63 -12.18
N ARG A 35 -13.10 -8.77 -12.62
CA ARG A 35 -14.43 -9.24 -12.24
C ARG A 35 -14.56 -9.38 -10.73
N ASP A 36 -15.64 -8.87 -10.18
CA ASP A 36 -16.00 -8.89 -8.76
C ASP A 36 -15.08 -8.06 -7.84
N ASN A 37 -14.07 -7.36 -8.40
CA ASN A 37 -13.10 -6.58 -7.62
C ASN A 37 -13.07 -5.10 -8.01
N ASP A 38 -13.16 -4.77 -9.29
CA ASP A 38 -13.09 -3.39 -9.75
C ASP A 38 -14.50 -2.83 -10.02
N GLU A 39 -14.86 -1.79 -9.28
CA GLU A 39 -16.07 -1.01 -9.57
C GLU A 39 -15.82 -0.09 -10.76
N TYR A 40 -14.65 0.52 -10.83
CA TYR A 40 -14.20 1.42 -11.90
C TYR A 40 -13.01 0.81 -12.64
N PRO A 41 -12.75 1.21 -13.91
CA PRO A 41 -11.64 0.67 -14.66
C PRO A 41 -10.28 1.15 -14.11
N ALA A 42 -9.30 0.24 -14.14
CA ALA A 42 -7.89 0.61 -14.17
C ALA A 42 -7.53 1.00 -15.60
N VAL A 43 -6.69 2.02 -15.78
CA VAL A 43 -6.26 2.52 -17.09
C VAL A 43 -4.74 2.46 -17.18
N LEU A 44 -4.25 1.83 -18.21
CA LEU A 44 -2.83 1.74 -18.55
C LEU A 44 -2.59 2.47 -19.87
N THR A 45 -1.48 3.19 -19.97
CA THR A 45 -1.05 3.77 -21.23
C THR A 45 -0.16 2.78 -21.98
N ARG A 46 -0.44 2.58 -23.26
CA ARG A 46 0.23 1.60 -24.12
C ARG A 46 0.80 2.27 -25.37
N THR A 47 1.93 1.75 -25.85
CA THR A 47 2.45 2.03 -27.18
C THR A 47 2.12 0.84 -28.06
N LEU A 48 1.30 1.06 -29.08
CA LEU A 48 0.94 0.06 -30.08
C LEU A 48 1.77 0.27 -31.33
N SER A 49 2.32 -0.82 -31.87
CA SER A 49 3.07 -0.83 -33.13
C SER A 49 2.30 -1.62 -34.18
N PHE A 50 2.22 -1.08 -35.40
CA PHE A 50 1.51 -1.73 -36.49
C PHE A 50 2.43 -1.88 -37.69
N VAL A 51 2.32 -2.99 -38.41
CA VAL A 51 3.01 -3.25 -39.68
C VAL A 51 1.99 -3.40 -40.80
N ARG A 52 2.38 -2.99 -41.99
CA ARG A 52 1.53 -3.15 -43.19
C ARG A 52 1.72 -4.51 -43.81
N LEU A 53 0.65 -5.26 -43.97
CA LEU A 53 0.67 -6.58 -44.63
C LEU A 53 -0.59 -6.76 -45.46
N GLY A 54 -0.42 -7.14 -46.74
CA GLY A 54 -1.53 -7.47 -47.63
C GLY A 54 -2.55 -6.33 -47.83
N GLY A 55 -2.12 -5.06 -47.76
CA GLY A 55 -2.99 -3.87 -47.92
C GLY A 55 -3.68 -3.39 -46.64
N GLY A 56 -3.51 -4.11 -45.50
CA GLY A 56 -4.04 -3.73 -44.17
C GLY A 56 -2.94 -3.48 -43.13
N TRP A 57 -3.33 -2.94 -41.98
CA TRP A 57 -2.46 -2.81 -40.82
C TRP A 57 -2.70 -3.92 -39.86
N LEU A 58 -1.61 -4.53 -39.33
CA LEU A 58 -1.62 -5.55 -38.30
C LEU A 58 -0.90 -5.04 -37.08
N LEU A 59 -1.47 -5.27 -35.89
CA LEU A 59 -0.78 -5.05 -34.63
C LEU A 59 0.43 -5.97 -34.53
N SER A 60 1.62 -5.40 -34.37
CA SER A 60 2.88 -6.11 -34.26
C SER A 60 3.54 -5.95 -32.88
N GLY A 61 3.11 -4.99 -32.07
CA GLY A 61 3.62 -4.76 -30.74
C GLY A 61 2.61 -4.05 -29.86
N ASP A 62 2.61 -4.38 -28.58
CA ASP A 62 1.82 -3.75 -27.53
C ASP A 62 2.69 -3.68 -26.26
N GLU A 63 3.23 -2.50 -25.99
CA GLU A 63 4.21 -2.28 -24.94
C GLU A 63 3.68 -1.26 -23.91
N PRO A 64 3.98 -1.45 -22.60
CA PRO A 64 3.61 -0.47 -21.60
C PRO A 64 4.34 0.87 -21.82
N LEU A 65 3.60 1.97 -21.72
CA LEU A 65 4.14 3.31 -21.67
C LEU A 65 4.02 3.82 -20.21
N GLY A 66 4.93 3.36 -19.34
CA GLY A 66 4.92 3.58 -17.90
C GLY A 66 5.05 2.26 -17.13
N PRO A 67 4.42 2.12 -15.95
CA PRO A 67 4.43 0.87 -15.20
C PRO A 67 3.90 -0.30 -16.04
N ALA A 68 4.55 -1.44 -15.92
CA ALA A 68 4.09 -2.67 -16.59
C ALA A 68 2.85 -3.23 -15.87
N ALA A 69 2.03 -3.98 -16.57
CA ALA A 69 1.06 -4.86 -15.95
C ALA A 69 1.67 -6.26 -15.74
N LEU A 70 1.10 -7.03 -14.82
CA LEU A 70 1.63 -8.37 -14.51
C LEU A 70 1.69 -9.27 -15.74
N TRP A 71 0.72 -9.19 -16.66
CA TRP A 71 0.70 -9.95 -17.92
C TRP A 71 1.71 -9.52 -18.97
N ASP A 72 2.34 -8.37 -18.83
CA ASP A 72 3.46 -7.94 -19.66
C ASP A 72 4.76 -8.66 -19.27
N LEU A 73 4.78 -9.28 -18.09
CA LEU A 73 5.97 -9.90 -17.49
C LEU A 73 5.96 -11.41 -17.60
N GLY A 74 4.82 -12.01 -17.91
CA GLY A 74 4.69 -13.48 -18.05
C GLY A 74 3.25 -13.97 -18.06
N VAL A 75 3.09 -15.28 -18.03
CA VAL A 75 1.78 -15.94 -18.00
C VAL A 75 1.19 -15.84 -16.59
N VAL A 76 0.03 -15.21 -16.50
CA VAL A 76 -0.62 -14.96 -15.20
C VAL A 76 -1.49 -16.13 -14.77
N ARG A 77 -1.22 -16.66 -13.60
CA ARG A 77 -2.10 -17.56 -12.87
C ARG A 77 -2.99 -16.78 -11.93
N VAL A 78 -4.19 -17.30 -11.72
CA VAL A 78 -5.24 -16.66 -10.92
C VAL A 78 -5.63 -17.61 -9.79
N ALA A 79 -5.46 -17.18 -8.55
CA ALA A 79 -5.96 -17.89 -7.38
C ALA A 79 -7.01 -17.02 -6.67
N ARG A 80 -8.09 -17.64 -6.19
CA ARG A 80 -9.21 -16.96 -5.55
C ARG A 80 -9.40 -17.50 -4.15
N GLY A 81 -9.57 -16.58 -3.21
CA GLY A 81 -10.04 -16.86 -1.87
C GLY A 81 -11.48 -16.41 -1.65
N ALA A 82 -11.93 -16.45 -0.42
CA ALA A 82 -13.26 -15.96 -0.02
C ALA A 82 -13.34 -14.42 -0.14
N HIS A 83 -12.24 -13.74 0.17
CA HIS A 83 -12.13 -12.28 0.21
C HIS A 83 -11.03 -11.72 -0.70
N SER A 84 -10.29 -12.58 -1.38
CA SER A 84 -9.10 -12.16 -2.12
C SER A 84 -9.02 -12.72 -3.54
N LEU A 85 -8.36 -11.95 -4.40
CA LEU A 85 -7.92 -12.34 -5.73
C LEU A 85 -6.41 -12.19 -5.77
N LEU A 86 -5.67 -13.27 -5.99
CA LEU A 86 -4.23 -13.25 -6.19
C LEU A 86 -3.91 -13.55 -7.65
N LEU A 87 -3.13 -12.68 -8.26
CA LEU A 87 -2.56 -12.83 -9.59
C LEU A 87 -1.06 -13.11 -9.44
N GLY A 88 -0.56 -14.20 -10.00
CA GLY A 88 0.86 -14.58 -9.94
C GLY A 88 1.38 -15.04 -11.29
N LEU A 89 2.70 -15.03 -11.47
CA LEU A 89 3.34 -15.57 -12.68
C LEU A 89 3.50 -17.10 -12.62
N ASP A 90 3.69 -17.75 -13.77
CA ASP A 90 3.72 -19.22 -13.92
C ASP A 90 4.79 -19.92 -13.08
N ASP A 91 5.94 -19.27 -12.84
CA ASP A 91 7.02 -19.78 -12.03
C ASP A 91 6.75 -19.72 -10.51
N GLN A 92 5.65 -19.08 -10.11
CA GLN A 92 5.19 -19.00 -8.72
C GLN A 92 4.41 -20.27 -8.34
N SER A 93 5.10 -21.25 -7.76
CA SER A 93 4.45 -22.39 -7.14
C SER A 93 3.92 -21.99 -5.76
N GLY A 94 2.68 -22.38 -5.44
CA GLY A 94 2.16 -22.23 -4.08
C GLY A 94 1.41 -20.94 -3.78
N LEU A 95 0.64 -20.41 -4.73
CA LEU A 95 -0.24 -19.26 -4.50
C LEU A 95 -1.28 -19.49 -3.38
N ALA A 96 -1.65 -20.75 -3.11
CA ALA A 96 -2.68 -21.08 -2.12
C ALA A 96 -2.34 -20.63 -0.67
N PRO A 97 -1.11 -20.80 -0.15
CA PRO A 97 -0.74 -20.28 1.17
C PRO A 97 -0.86 -18.76 1.25
N THR A 98 -0.48 -18.04 0.19
CA THR A 98 -0.61 -16.58 0.13
C THR A 98 -2.07 -16.15 0.10
N VAL A 99 -2.92 -16.80 -0.69
CA VAL A 99 -4.38 -16.54 -0.68
C VAL A 99 -4.98 -16.73 0.71
N ALA A 100 -4.56 -17.78 1.44
CA ALA A 100 -5.04 -18.01 2.81
C ALA A 100 -4.60 -16.92 3.80
N LEU A 101 -3.44 -16.26 3.57
CA LEU A 101 -3.01 -15.09 4.37
C LEU A 101 -3.85 -13.86 4.02
N LEU A 102 -4.06 -13.58 2.73
CA LEU A 102 -4.91 -12.49 2.25
C LEU A 102 -6.34 -12.61 2.79
N ASP A 103 -6.92 -13.80 2.73
CA ASP A 103 -8.28 -14.07 3.23
C ASP A 103 -8.41 -13.89 4.75
N ARG A 104 -7.35 -14.15 5.51
CA ARG A 104 -7.32 -13.89 6.96
C ARG A 104 -7.13 -12.43 7.31
N ALA A 105 -6.42 -11.67 6.48
CA ALA A 105 -6.18 -10.26 6.71
C ALA A 105 -7.48 -9.43 6.60
N VAL A 106 -8.36 -9.75 5.67
CA VAL A 106 -9.60 -8.99 5.45
C VAL A 106 -10.50 -8.94 6.69
N PRO A 107 -10.90 -10.04 7.34
CA PRO A 107 -11.68 -9.97 8.58
C PRO A 107 -10.90 -9.34 9.72
N ALA A 108 -9.58 -9.60 9.86
CA ALA A 108 -8.76 -9.00 10.91
C ALA A 108 -8.74 -7.45 10.82
N VAL A 109 -8.64 -6.91 9.61
CA VAL A 109 -8.72 -5.47 9.37
C VAL A 109 -10.14 -4.96 9.62
N SER A 110 -11.17 -5.71 9.20
CA SER A 110 -12.58 -5.32 9.41
C SER A 110 -12.98 -5.28 10.88
N GLU A 111 -12.36 -6.09 11.75
CA GLU A 111 -12.55 -6.01 13.20
C GLU A 111 -12.11 -4.67 13.78
N VAL A 112 -11.03 -4.08 13.28
CA VAL A 112 -10.51 -2.78 13.72
C VAL A 112 -11.20 -1.64 12.99
N TRP A 113 -11.21 -1.68 11.65
CA TRP A 113 -11.65 -0.56 10.82
C TRP A 113 -13.17 -0.49 10.60
N GLY A 114 -13.87 -1.62 10.82
CA GLY A 114 -15.28 -1.77 10.52
C GLY A 114 -15.54 -2.23 9.08
N SER A 115 -16.82 -2.25 8.70
CA SER A 115 -17.29 -2.75 7.39
C SER A 115 -17.44 -1.66 6.31
N GLY A 116 -16.94 -0.45 6.56
CA GLY A 116 -17.11 0.70 5.66
C GLY A 116 -16.19 0.70 4.42
N TRP A 117 -15.61 -0.43 4.05
CA TRP A 117 -14.74 -0.62 2.90
C TRP A 117 -15.18 -1.85 2.08
N ALA A 118 -14.53 -2.10 0.94
CA ALA A 118 -14.96 -3.15 0.02
C ALA A 118 -14.90 -4.58 0.60
N GLY A 119 -14.12 -4.82 1.67
CA GLY A 119 -13.96 -6.15 2.27
C GLY A 119 -13.36 -7.17 1.30
N ARG A 120 -12.62 -6.70 0.30
CA ARG A 120 -11.99 -7.51 -0.75
C ARG A 120 -10.59 -6.99 -1.04
N LEU A 121 -9.71 -7.88 -1.42
CA LEU A 121 -8.30 -7.60 -1.67
C LEU A 121 -7.88 -8.15 -3.02
N VAL A 122 -7.19 -7.36 -3.81
CA VAL A 122 -6.48 -7.80 -5.01
C VAL A 122 -5.00 -7.72 -4.75
N ALA A 123 -4.31 -8.83 -4.91
CA ALA A 123 -2.85 -8.88 -4.78
C ALA A 123 -2.20 -9.39 -6.06
N GLU A 124 -0.98 -8.93 -6.31
CA GLU A 124 -0.15 -9.35 -7.43
C GLU A 124 1.23 -9.77 -6.91
N ILE A 125 1.72 -10.91 -7.41
CA ILE A 125 3.06 -11.40 -7.10
C ILE A 125 3.81 -11.71 -8.39
N PRO A 126 4.80 -10.87 -8.77
CA PRO A 126 5.67 -11.11 -9.92
C PRO A 126 6.71 -12.20 -9.63
N GLY A 127 7.56 -12.49 -10.60
CA GLY A 127 8.58 -13.56 -10.49
C GLY A 127 9.91 -13.11 -9.87
N SER A 128 10.14 -11.79 -9.69
CA SER A 128 11.37 -11.25 -9.10
C SER A 128 11.18 -9.82 -8.59
N GLU A 129 12.14 -9.34 -7.77
CA GLU A 129 12.20 -7.94 -7.32
C GLU A 129 12.29 -6.96 -8.51
N GLN A 130 13.03 -7.29 -9.58
CA GLN A 130 13.10 -6.45 -10.78
C GLN A 130 11.73 -6.33 -11.46
N GLN A 131 10.97 -7.40 -11.50
CA GLN A 131 9.61 -7.38 -12.03
C GLN A 131 8.66 -6.60 -11.12
N PHE A 132 8.81 -6.72 -9.80
CA PHE A 132 8.09 -5.93 -8.81
C PHE A 132 8.33 -4.42 -9.03
N ALA A 133 9.57 -4.01 -9.21
CA ALA A 133 9.92 -2.62 -9.51
C ALA A 133 9.30 -2.13 -10.85
N ARG A 134 9.23 -3.00 -11.87
CA ARG A 134 8.58 -2.69 -13.15
C ARG A 134 7.06 -2.48 -13.02
N LEU A 135 6.38 -3.23 -12.12
CA LEU A 135 4.96 -3.02 -11.82
C LEU A 135 4.72 -1.68 -11.14
N LEU A 136 5.65 -1.24 -10.28
CA LEU A 136 5.59 0.05 -9.61
C LEU A 136 6.06 1.22 -10.50
N GLY A 137 6.79 0.95 -11.58
CA GLY A 137 7.40 1.99 -12.41
C GLY A 137 8.57 2.71 -11.72
N VAL A 138 9.29 2.02 -10.85
CA VAL A 138 10.40 2.53 -10.04
C VAL A 138 11.69 1.75 -10.30
N ARG A 139 12.80 2.19 -9.71
CA ARG A 139 14.04 1.43 -9.73
C ARG A 139 14.03 0.37 -8.63
N ALA A 140 14.56 -0.82 -8.92
CA ALA A 140 14.58 -1.94 -7.96
C ALA A 140 15.37 -1.58 -6.69
N GLU A 141 16.47 -0.83 -6.83
CA GLU A 141 17.32 -0.44 -5.70
C GLU A 141 16.59 0.40 -4.65
N ASP A 142 15.59 1.18 -5.07
CA ASP A 142 14.83 2.05 -4.17
C ASP A 142 13.82 1.27 -3.30
N TYR A 143 13.53 0.01 -3.67
CA TYR A 143 12.57 -0.86 -2.98
C TYR A 143 13.17 -2.17 -2.47
N GLN A 144 14.49 -2.24 -2.42
CA GLN A 144 15.19 -3.42 -1.91
C GLN A 144 14.78 -3.72 -0.46
N GLY A 145 14.38 -4.96 -0.21
CA GLY A 145 13.94 -5.42 1.11
C GLY A 145 12.51 -5.01 1.50
N ILE A 146 11.80 -4.25 0.67
CA ILE A 146 10.37 -3.96 0.89
C ILE A 146 9.57 -5.18 0.42
N ALA A 147 8.84 -5.79 1.35
CA ALA A 147 8.15 -7.06 1.11
C ALA A 147 6.80 -6.90 0.37
N ALA A 148 6.13 -5.78 0.54
CA ALA A 148 4.88 -5.47 -0.13
C ALA A 148 4.64 -3.97 -0.22
N VAL A 149 3.75 -3.56 -1.13
CA VAL A 149 3.32 -2.16 -1.31
C VAL A 149 1.88 -2.13 -1.81
N THR A 150 1.07 -1.25 -1.24
CA THR A 150 -0.26 -0.93 -1.76
C THR A 150 -0.17 0.21 -2.78
N THR A 151 -0.75 0.03 -3.98
CA THR A 151 -0.53 0.92 -5.13
C THR A 151 -1.26 2.26 -5.09
N ALA A 152 -2.24 2.43 -4.22
CA ALA A 152 -3.01 3.65 -4.19
C ALA A 152 -2.28 4.82 -3.53
N ALA A 153 -2.15 5.90 -4.26
CA ALA A 153 -1.70 7.17 -3.69
C ALA A 153 -2.76 7.74 -2.73
N ALA A 154 -2.31 8.31 -1.61
CA ALA A 154 -3.18 9.05 -0.70
C ALA A 154 -3.95 10.14 -1.44
N GLY A 155 -5.28 10.20 -1.25
CA GLY A 155 -6.13 11.17 -1.93
C GLY A 155 -6.50 10.84 -3.38
N ALA A 156 -6.21 9.63 -3.86
CA ALA A 156 -6.67 9.20 -5.18
C ALA A 156 -8.20 9.34 -5.33
N PRO A 157 -8.71 9.64 -6.54
CA PRO A 157 -10.15 9.83 -6.76
C PRO A 157 -10.98 8.64 -6.29
N HIS A 158 -12.20 8.87 -5.82
CA HIS A 158 -13.12 7.82 -5.39
C HIS A 158 -13.55 6.85 -6.53
N ARG A 159 -13.42 7.29 -7.80
CA ARG A 159 -13.78 6.52 -8.99
C ARG A 159 -12.55 5.92 -9.66
N THR A 160 -11.86 5.04 -8.94
CA THR A 160 -10.70 4.30 -9.45
C THR A 160 -10.92 2.81 -9.26
N ALA A 161 -10.11 2.00 -9.95
CA ALA A 161 -10.03 0.57 -9.69
C ALA A 161 -9.69 0.30 -8.22
N ALA A 162 -9.98 -0.91 -7.75
CA ALA A 162 -9.53 -1.36 -6.44
C ALA A 162 -8.00 -1.27 -6.34
N ASP A 163 -7.52 -1.01 -5.15
CA ASP A 163 -6.07 -1.01 -4.89
C ASP A 163 -5.48 -2.38 -5.15
N ARG A 164 -4.22 -2.41 -5.56
CA ARG A 164 -3.44 -3.63 -5.71
C ARG A 164 -2.40 -3.67 -4.59
N VAL A 165 -2.32 -4.81 -3.91
CA VAL A 165 -1.20 -5.12 -3.04
C VAL A 165 -0.17 -5.87 -3.86
N LEU A 166 0.96 -5.24 -4.14
CA LEU A 166 2.08 -5.86 -4.85
C LEU A 166 2.98 -6.53 -3.83
N LEU A 167 3.24 -7.82 -3.98
CA LEU A 167 4.13 -8.59 -3.14
C LEU A 167 5.49 -8.72 -3.84
N ASN A 168 6.57 -8.29 -3.19
CA ASN A 168 7.94 -8.52 -3.66
C ASN A 168 8.32 -9.98 -3.35
N PRO A 169 8.45 -10.88 -4.34
CA PRO A 169 8.63 -12.29 -4.07
C PRO A 169 9.91 -12.58 -3.27
N ASP A 170 11.00 -11.85 -3.54
CA ASP A 170 12.29 -12.09 -2.91
C ASP A 170 12.28 -11.69 -1.42
N ALA A 171 11.79 -10.49 -1.12
CA ALA A 171 11.68 -10.01 0.25
C ALA A 171 10.56 -10.71 1.05
N TYR A 172 9.43 -11.02 0.39
CA TYR A 172 8.31 -11.72 1.05
C TYR A 172 8.64 -13.18 1.38
N ALA A 173 9.45 -13.87 0.55
CA ALA A 173 9.83 -15.26 0.76
C ALA A 173 10.69 -15.46 2.02
N ILE A 174 11.55 -14.51 2.36
CA ILE A 174 12.43 -14.60 3.53
C ILE A 174 11.74 -14.25 4.85
N LEU A 175 10.53 -13.70 4.82
CA LEU A 175 9.76 -13.42 6.03
C LEU A 175 9.34 -14.72 6.72
N SER A 176 9.34 -14.69 8.06
CA SER A 176 8.67 -15.72 8.86
C SER A 176 7.16 -15.74 8.59
N ASP A 177 6.47 -16.79 9.02
CA ASP A 177 4.99 -16.86 8.89
C ASP A 177 4.30 -15.69 9.60
N LEU A 178 4.83 -15.28 10.76
CA LEU A 178 4.36 -14.08 11.44
C LEU A 178 4.63 -12.80 10.59
N GLY A 179 5.84 -12.67 10.05
CA GLY A 179 6.18 -11.51 9.20
C GLY A 179 5.27 -11.40 7.98
N ARG A 180 5.04 -12.52 7.29
CA ARG A 180 4.08 -12.56 6.17
C ARG A 180 2.66 -12.17 6.59
N ARG A 181 2.19 -12.69 7.75
CA ARG A 181 0.88 -12.31 8.31
C ARG A 181 0.82 -10.80 8.60
N VAL A 182 1.82 -10.26 9.29
CA VAL A 182 1.86 -8.85 9.68
C VAL A 182 1.87 -7.96 8.44
N VAL A 183 2.79 -8.18 7.50
CA VAL A 183 2.89 -7.39 6.25
C VAL A 183 1.59 -7.47 5.45
N THR A 184 1.01 -8.66 5.29
CA THR A 184 -0.25 -8.81 4.55
C THR A 184 -1.40 -8.04 5.21
N THR A 185 -1.48 -8.06 6.56
CA THR A 185 -2.51 -7.32 7.30
C THR A 185 -2.26 -5.81 7.25
N HIS A 186 -1.00 -5.38 7.32
CA HIS A 186 -0.57 -4.00 7.16
C HIS A 186 -1.05 -3.43 5.81
N GLU A 187 -0.71 -4.08 4.70
CA GLU A 187 -1.12 -3.65 3.37
C GLU A 187 -2.65 -3.67 3.18
N THR A 188 -3.32 -4.68 3.75
CA THR A 188 -4.79 -4.74 3.74
C THR A 188 -5.39 -3.56 4.52
N THR A 189 -4.72 -3.07 5.55
CA THR A 189 -5.15 -1.89 6.31
C THR A 189 -5.09 -0.63 5.43
N HIS A 190 -4.04 -0.45 4.62
CA HIS A 190 -3.99 0.65 3.66
C HIS A 190 -5.15 0.60 2.65
N VAL A 191 -5.51 -0.58 2.16
CA VAL A 191 -6.68 -0.75 1.29
C VAL A 191 -7.97 -0.33 2.02
N ALA A 192 -8.15 -0.74 3.26
CA ALA A 192 -9.36 -0.42 4.04
C ALA A 192 -9.46 1.06 4.41
N THR A 193 -8.32 1.69 4.74
CA THR A 193 -8.28 3.09 5.17
C THR A 193 -8.29 4.09 4.01
N ARG A 194 -8.12 3.62 2.77
CA ARG A 194 -7.93 4.45 1.58
C ARG A 194 -8.90 5.64 1.46
N ALA A 195 -10.19 5.41 1.70
CA ALA A 195 -11.21 6.46 1.57
C ALA A 195 -10.97 7.63 2.55
N ASP A 196 -10.38 7.33 3.69
CA ASP A 196 -10.12 8.24 4.80
C ASP A 196 -8.67 8.78 4.79
N THR A 197 -7.73 8.11 4.08
CA THR A 197 -6.34 8.57 3.91
C THR A 197 -6.27 9.70 2.89
N LYS A 198 -5.69 10.83 3.25
CA LYS A 198 -5.53 12.01 2.40
C LYS A 198 -4.06 12.42 2.31
N PRO A 199 -3.67 13.27 1.32
CA PRO A 199 -2.28 13.71 1.17
C PRO A 199 -1.69 14.39 2.41
N TRP A 200 -2.53 14.85 3.31
CA TRP A 200 -2.11 15.49 4.57
C TRP A 200 -2.17 14.55 5.78
N THR A 201 -2.67 13.32 5.64
CA THR A 201 -2.64 12.34 6.74
C THR A 201 -1.17 12.07 7.11
N PRO A 202 -0.75 12.32 8.37
CA PRO A 202 0.63 12.09 8.76
C PRO A 202 1.03 10.62 8.59
N LEU A 203 2.22 10.35 8.06
CA LEU A 203 2.68 8.98 7.85
C LEU A 203 2.80 8.20 9.17
N TRP A 204 3.18 8.85 10.30
CA TRP A 204 3.18 8.17 11.59
C TRP A 204 1.81 7.58 11.97
N LEU A 205 0.72 8.23 11.54
CA LEU A 205 -0.63 7.75 11.81
C LEU A 205 -1.06 6.69 10.79
N SER A 206 -0.78 6.90 9.51
CA SER A 206 -1.10 5.95 8.44
C SER A 206 -0.37 4.63 8.62
N GLU A 207 0.95 4.67 8.75
CA GLU A 207 1.78 3.49 8.97
C GLU A 207 1.56 2.90 10.37
N GLY A 208 1.39 3.77 11.36
CA GLY A 208 1.16 3.33 12.75
C GLY A 208 -0.15 2.57 12.92
N VAL A 209 -1.24 2.95 12.25
CA VAL A 209 -2.51 2.19 12.27
C VAL A 209 -2.36 0.88 11.49
N ALA A 210 -1.62 0.87 10.39
CA ALA A 210 -1.37 -0.33 9.61
C ALA A 210 -0.55 -1.35 10.42
N ASP A 211 0.52 -0.92 11.08
CA ASP A 211 1.32 -1.77 11.97
C ASP A 211 0.55 -2.20 13.22
N TYR A 212 -0.21 -1.29 13.85
CA TYR A 212 -1.08 -1.63 14.98
C TYR A 212 -2.01 -2.78 14.62
N THR A 213 -2.67 -2.70 13.47
CA THR A 213 -3.59 -3.73 12.98
C THR A 213 -2.85 -5.02 12.62
N GLY A 214 -1.66 -4.90 12.00
CA GLY A 214 -0.82 -6.04 11.62
C GLY A 214 -0.34 -6.87 12.81
N TYR A 215 0.05 -6.22 13.89
CA TYR A 215 0.51 -6.88 15.11
C TYR A 215 -0.60 -7.25 16.08
N ARG A 216 -1.82 -6.78 15.87
CA ARG A 216 -2.97 -7.06 16.74
C ARG A 216 -3.23 -8.57 16.85
N GLY A 217 -3.43 -9.05 18.07
CA GLY A 217 -3.67 -10.47 18.34
C GLY A 217 -2.49 -11.39 17.98
N THR A 218 -1.27 -10.86 17.91
CA THR A 218 -0.04 -11.65 17.91
C THR A 218 0.46 -11.86 19.35
N ASP A 219 1.23 -12.94 19.56
CA ASP A 219 1.85 -13.23 20.87
C ASP A 219 3.13 -12.38 21.12
N ARG A 220 3.31 -11.30 20.34
CA ARG A 220 4.49 -10.44 20.46
C ARG A 220 4.33 -9.44 21.57
N THR A 221 5.36 -9.37 22.42
CA THR A 221 5.45 -8.28 23.41
C THR A 221 5.78 -6.96 22.70
N PRO A 222 5.44 -5.80 23.28
CA PRO A 222 5.82 -4.50 22.73
C PRO A 222 7.30 -4.37 22.38
N ARG A 223 8.20 -4.94 23.20
CA ARG A 223 9.65 -4.94 22.92
C ARG A 223 10.03 -5.80 21.72
N GLN A 224 9.24 -6.79 21.37
CA GLN A 224 9.46 -7.63 20.20
C GLN A 224 8.87 -7.01 18.91
N VAL A 225 7.87 -6.15 19.06
CA VAL A 225 7.30 -5.37 17.95
C VAL A 225 8.18 -4.16 17.63
N ALA A 226 8.70 -3.48 18.66
CA ALA A 226 9.50 -2.27 18.53
C ALA A 226 10.91 -2.45 19.15
N PRO A 227 11.78 -3.32 18.57
CA PRO A 227 13.08 -3.65 19.15
C PRO A 227 14.08 -2.49 19.11
N GLU A 228 14.09 -1.68 18.04
CA GLU A 228 15.01 -0.54 17.93
C GLU A 228 14.61 0.59 18.89
N LEU A 229 13.32 0.89 18.99
CA LEU A 229 12.79 1.86 19.94
C LEU A 229 13.00 1.39 21.39
N ALA A 230 12.82 0.11 21.67
CA ALA A 230 13.09 -0.46 23.01
C ALA A 230 14.56 -0.33 23.40
N LYS A 231 15.49 -0.47 22.46
CA LYS A 231 16.92 -0.23 22.67
C LYS A 231 17.20 1.23 23.02
N ASP A 232 16.58 2.16 22.31
CA ASP A 232 16.74 3.59 22.55
C ASP A 232 16.13 4.02 23.90
N VAL A 233 14.93 3.55 24.22
CA VAL A 233 14.26 3.85 25.49
C VAL A 233 15.13 3.38 26.67
N ARG A 234 15.68 2.15 26.63
CA ARG A 234 16.58 1.64 27.67
C ARG A 234 17.88 2.42 27.79
N ALA A 235 18.34 3.03 26.69
CA ALA A 235 19.50 3.92 26.69
C ALA A 235 19.16 5.37 27.10
N GLY A 236 17.91 5.64 27.51
CA GLY A 236 17.44 6.97 27.91
C GLY A 236 17.18 7.93 26.74
N ARG A 237 17.22 7.43 25.50
CA ARG A 237 16.90 8.22 24.30
C ARG A 237 15.42 8.11 23.99
N LEU A 238 14.71 9.15 24.34
CA LEU A 238 13.25 9.23 24.14
C LEU A 238 12.93 10.21 23.02
N PRO A 239 11.87 9.94 22.24
CA PRO A 239 11.42 10.87 21.23
C PRO A 239 10.92 12.18 21.84
N LYS A 240 11.18 13.30 21.18
CA LYS A 240 10.72 14.64 21.61
C LYS A 240 9.49 15.10 20.84
N ALA A 241 9.17 14.44 19.74
CA ALA A 241 8.03 14.72 18.86
C ALA A 241 7.59 13.42 18.18
N LEU A 242 6.41 13.42 17.57
CA LEU A 242 5.97 12.37 16.64
C LEU A 242 6.87 12.37 15.40
N PRO A 243 7.06 11.21 14.73
CA PRO A 243 7.86 11.12 13.51
C PRO A 243 7.32 12.07 12.42
N ALA A 244 8.25 12.70 11.71
CA ALA A 244 7.91 13.47 10.52
C ALA A 244 7.71 12.55 9.31
N ASP A 245 6.95 13.00 8.29
CA ASP A 245 6.75 12.22 7.07
C ASP A 245 8.08 11.87 6.37
N ALA A 246 9.10 12.74 6.48
CA ALA A 246 10.44 12.49 5.93
C ALA A 246 11.17 11.30 6.55
N ASP A 247 10.83 10.90 7.79
CA ASP A 247 11.45 9.77 8.49
C ASP A 247 11.04 8.42 7.87
N PHE A 248 9.94 8.39 7.11
CA PHE A 248 9.42 7.21 6.39
C PHE A 248 9.95 7.10 4.95
N THR A 249 10.89 7.94 4.56
CA THR A 249 11.47 7.87 3.21
C THR A 249 12.26 6.58 3.05
N ALA A 250 12.02 5.86 1.95
CA ALA A 250 12.76 4.65 1.61
C ALA A 250 14.27 4.89 1.63
N GLY A 251 15.03 3.99 2.25
CA GLY A 251 16.47 4.13 2.43
C GLY A 251 16.92 5.05 3.58
N SER A 252 16.00 5.67 4.32
CA SER A 252 16.33 6.40 5.55
C SER A 252 16.91 5.44 6.60
N ALA A 253 18.02 5.82 7.22
CA ALA A 253 18.70 5.02 8.26
C ALA A 253 17.82 4.76 9.50
N GLY A 254 16.78 5.57 9.72
CA GLY A 254 15.86 5.48 10.85
C GLY A 254 14.47 4.97 10.50
N ILE A 255 14.25 4.46 9.28
CA ILE A 255 12.91 4.09 8.80
C ILE A 255 12.23 3.05 9.71
N ALA A 256 12.92 2.00 10.11
CA ALA A 256 12.36 0.99 11.01
C ALA A 256 11.90 1.61 12.33
N GLN A 257 12.69 2.52 12.89
CA GLN A 257 12.35 3.24 14.11
C GLN A 257 11.15 4.18 13.91
N ALA A 258 11.00 4.82 12.74
CA ALA A 258 9.83 5.65 12.43
C ALA A 258 8.53 4.82 12.43
N TYR A 259 8.55 3.62 11.85
CA TYR A 259 7.43 2.66 11.92
C TYR A 259 7.12 2.26 13.36
N GLU A 260 8.13 1.89 14.15
CA GLU A 260 7.97 1.53 15.58
C GLU A 260 7.40 2.69 16.40
N LEU A 261 7.82 3.93 16.13
CA LEU A 261 7.29 5.13 16.77
C LEU A 261 5.82 5.35 16.38
N GLY A 262 5.46 5.22 15.11
CA GLY A 262 4.08 5.29 14.61
C GLY A 262 3.20 4.23 15.26
N TRP A 263 3.63 2.96 15.24
CA TRP A 263 2.96 1.86 15.92
C TRP A 263 2.72 2.16 17.39
N SER A 264 3.73 2.64 18.11
CA SER A 264 3.64 2.89 19.56
C SER A 264 2.67 4.03 19.90
N ALA A 265 2.63 5.10 19.08
CA ALA A 265 1.69 6.20 19.27
C ALA A 265 0.24 5.74 19.04
N CYS A 266 -0.01 4.92 17.99
CA CYS A 266 -1.32 4.34 17.73
C CYS A 266 -1.72 3.31 18.81
N SER A 267 -0.77 2.52 19.32
CA SER A 267 -0.99 1.58 20.43
C SER A 267 -1.38 2.29 21.71
N LEU A 268 -0.75 3.43 22.02
CA LEU A 268 -1.14 4.26 23.16
C LEU A 268 -2.57 4.78 23.03
N ILE A 269 -2.92 5.34 21.86
CA ILE A 269 -4.29 5.84 21.63
C ILE A 269 -5.32 4.72 21.81
N ALA A 270 -5.03 3.54 21.27
CA ALA A 270 -5.90 2.38 21.39
C ALA A 270 -5.99 1.86 22.86
N ALA A 271 -4.89 1.88 23.60
CA ALA A 271 -4.86 1.44 24.99
C ALA A 271 -5.66 2.38 25.91
N ASP A 272 -5.52 3.70 25.74
CA ASP A 272 -6.14 4.68 26.63
C ASP A 272 -7.61 4.96 26.27
N HIS A 273 -7.93 4.94 24.98
CA HIS A 273 -9.23 5.42 24.47
C HIS A 273 -10.03 4.35 23.71
N GLY A 274 -9.44 3.18 23.47
CA GLY A 274 -10.02 2.09 22.70
C GLY A 274 -9.80 2.21 21.18
N GLU A 275 -9.86 1.07 20.47
CA GLU A 275 -9.66 0.98 19.01
C GLU A 275 -10.63 1.87 18.22
N SER A 276 -11.88 1.94 18.65
CA SER A 276 -12.88 2.77 17.98
C SER A 276 -12.52 4.26 18.01
N ARG A 277 -11.83 4.72 19.06
CA ARG A 277 -11.35 6.10 19.14
C ARG A 277 -10.14 6.33 18.25
N LEU A 278 -9.22 5.38 18.14
CA LEU A 278 -8.11 5.43 17.19
C LEU A 278 -8.63 5.57 15.75
N VAL A 279 -9.61 4.76 15.37
CA VAL A 279 -10.25 4.83 14.04
C VAL A 279 -10.96 6.17 13.83
N ALA A 280 -11.71 6.66 14.83
CA ALA A 280 -12.39 7.95 14.74
C ALA A 280 -11.39 9.10 14.59
N PHE A 281 -10.28 9.06 15.32
CA PHE A 281 -9.20 10.05 15.21
C PHE A 281 -8.58 10.05 13.81
N TYR A 282 -8.27 8.87 13.26
CA TYR A 282 -7.75 8.75 11.89
C TYR A 282 -8.68 9.39 10.87
N ARG A 283 -9.97 9.05 10.92
CA ARG A 283 -11.00 9.60 10.01
C ARG A 283 -11.13 11.11 10.12
N GLU A 284 -11.07 11.64 11.34
CA GLU A 284 -11.14 13.07 11.58
C GLU A 284 -9.92 13.82 11.04
N VAL A 285 -8.71 13.23 11.16
CA VAL A 285 -7.48 13.71 10.52
C VAL A 285 -7.63 13.75 8.99
N GLY A 286 -8.17 12.72 8.39
CA GLY A 286 -8.44 12.69 6.95
C GLY A 286 -9.52 13.68 6.51
N ALA A 287 -10.55 13.90 7.32
CA ALA A 287 -11.67 14.78 6.98
C ALA A 287 -11.32 16.27 7.05
N ARG A 288 -10.29 16.65 7.79
CA ARG A 288 -9.91 18.06 8.03
C ARG A 288 -8.55 18.39 7.44
N PRO A 289 -8.47 19.07 6.29
CA PRO A 289 -7.19 19.50 5.75
C PRO A 289 -6.49 20.48 6.71
N PRO A 290 -5.15 20.41 6.81
CA PRO A 290 -4.38 21.33 7.66
C PRO A 290 -4.44 22.76 7.12
N GLY A 291 -4.34 23.73 8.05
CA GLY A 291 -4.01 25.11 7.72
C GLY A 291 -2.52 25.31 7.44
N ALA A 292 -2.06 26.56 7.56
CA ALA A 292 -0.65 26.91 7.35
C ALA A 292 0.28 26.32 8.42
N ASP A 293 -0.23 26.08 9.64
CA ASP A 293 0.50 25.51 10.78
C ASP A 293 -0.01 24.08 11.04
N ARG A 294 0.80 23.08 10.67
CA ARG A 294 0.47 21.67 10.79
C ARG A 294 0.45 21.21 12.27
N ASP A 295 1.31 21.77 13.11
CA ASP A 295 1.36 21.40 14.53
C ASP A 295 0.14 21.96 15.28
N GLN A 296 -0.27 23.20 14.99
CA GLN A 296 -1.48 23.77 15.54
C GLN A 296 -2.74 23.00 15.10
N TRP A 297 -2.78 22.57 13.85
CA TRP A 297 -3.85 21.72 13.33
C TRP A 297 -3.92 20.38 14.04
N LEU A 298 -2.79 19.69 14.20
CA LEU A 298 -2.74 18.40 14.90
C LEU A 298 -3.07 18.57 16.39
N ASP A 299 -2.58 19.62 17.04
CA ASP A 299 -2.91 19.96 18.44
C ASP A 299 -4.42 20.13 18.63
N ALA A 300 -5.09 20.84 17.73
CA ALA A 300 -6.54 21.03 17.78
C ALA A 300 -7.32 19.73 17.63
N LEU A 301 -6.86 18.82 16.73
CA LEU A 301 -7.46 17.50 16.53
C LEU A 301 -7.26 16.58 17.75
N LEU A 302 -6.06 16.55 18.31
CA LEU A 302 -5.77 15.78 19.54
C LEU A 302 -6.61 16.27 20.71
N LYS A 303 -6.74 17.59 20.91
CA LYS A 303 -7.61 18.17 21.93
C LYS A 303 -9.08 17.78 21.75
N ALA A 304 -9.58 17.87 20.52
CA ALA A 304 -10.98 17.57 20.22
C ALA A 304 -11.31 16.07 20.37
N GLN A 305 -10.39 15.18 19.98
CA GLN A 305 -10.66 13.75 19.90
C GLN A 305 -10.16 12.98 21.13
N LEU A 306 -9.03 13.41 21.74
CA LEU A 306 -8.38 12.70 22.84
C LEU A 306 -8.30 13.51 24.13
N GLY A 307 -8.70 14.79 24.10
CA GLY A 307 -8.66 15.67 25.27
C GLY A 307 -7.27 16.18 25.65
N LEU A 308 -6.25 15.94 24.81
CA LEU A 308 -4.85 16.26 25.08
C LEU A 308 -4.31 17.25 24.05
N SER A 309 -3.50 18.23 24.49
CA SER A 309 -2.69 18.99 23.55
C SER A 309 -1.60 18.11 22.92
N LEU A 310 -1.04 18.51 21.79
CA LEU A 310 0.08 17.80 21.17
C LEU A 310 1.25 17.62 22.13
N ALA A 311 1.61 18.67 22.88
CA ALA A 311 2.67 18.60 23.88
C ALA A 311 2.34 17.63 25.02
N ALA A 312 1.10 17.64 25.51
CA ALA A 312 0.65 16.71 26.54
C ALA A 312 0.59 15.27 26.03
N PHE A 313 0.17 15.05 24.78
CA PHE A 313 0.20 13.74 24.15
C PHE A 313 1.61 13.20 24.06
N VAL A 314 2.58 13.98 23.55
CA VAL A 314 3.99 13.56 23.44
C VAL A 314 4.58 13.24 24.82
N GLN A 315 4.27 14.06 25.84
CA GLN A 315 4.73 13.82 27.21
C GLN A 315 4.15 12.51 27.77
N HIS A 316 2.87 12.27 27.59
CA HIS A 316 2.21 11.03 28.01
C HIS A 316 2.74 9.81 27.26
N TRP A 317 2.91 9.93 25.93
CA TRP A 317 3.49 8.89 25.10
C TRP A 317 4.92 8.52 25.51
N THR A 318 5.76 9.50 25.79
CA THR A 318 7.13 9.21 26.29
C THR A 318 7.15 8.54 27.67
N ALA A 319 6.19 8.85 28.55
CA ALA A 319 6.03 8.13 29.82
C ALA A 319 5.62 6.66 29.57
N TRP A 320 4.60 6.45 28.71
CA TRP A 320 4.15 5.12 28.33
C TRP A 320 5.27 4.28 27.68
N LEU A 321 6.12 4.90 26.82
CA LEU A 321 7.27 4.22 26.24
C LEU A 321 8.27 3.73 27.29
N ARG A 322 8.55 4.53 28.34
CA ARG A 322 9.41 4.11 29.45
C ARG A 322 8.84 2.89 30.17
N ASP A 323 7.56 2.90 30.47
CA ASP A 323 6.90 1.83 31.23
C ASP A 323 6.77 0.55 30.40
N THR A 324 6.56 0.68 29.08
CA THR A 324 6.27 -0.46 28.19
C THR A 324 7.54 -1.07 27.58
N LEU A 325 8.53 -0.25 27.22
CA LEU A 325 9.74 -0.67 26.50
C LEU A 325 11.02 -0.60 27.34
N GLY A 326 11.00 0.12 28.44
CA GLY A 326 12.15 0.33 29.34
C GLY A 326 12.61 -0.89 30.15
#